data_ac7070a56d5a6f882eab402929f89a27
#
_entry.id   ac7070a56d5a6f882eab402929f89a27
#
_cell.length_a   1.000
_cell.length_b   1.000
_cell.length_c   1.000
_cell.angle_alpha   90.00
_cell.angle_beta   90.00
_cell.angle_gamma   90.00
#
_symmetry.space_group_name_H-M   'P 1'
#
loop_
_entity.id
_entity.type
_entity.pdbx_description
1 polymer ?
#
loop_
_entity_poly.entity_id
_entity_poly.type
_entity_poly.pdbx_seq_one_letter_code
_entity_poly.pdbx_strand_id
1 'polypeptide(L)'
;MNKNSIKEKIKEILDYYEGNKNLALIPVLNMIQDEEGFISDERIRDVSEVLKIKKNRIIETLTFYHFLSKEKKDRKTLYICTNLSCLLNGAEEIMEFLKENKSELNFEFKECECIGLCDHAPAGLIGFKPLKNLTIEKIKELNEKI
;
A
#
# COMPACT_ATOMS: atom_id res chain seq x y z
N MET A 1 -21.14 -3.92 0.74
CA MET A 1 -20.40 -5.20 0.78
C MET A 1 -20.87 -6.02 1.98
N ASN A 2 -21.08 -7.30 1.80
CA ASN A 2 -21.70 -8.17 2.80
C ASN A 2 -20.69 -8.50 3.90
N LYS A 3 -21.00 -8.26 5.18
CA LYS A 3 -20.10 -8.51 6.34
C LYS A 3 -19.59 -9.96 6.41
N ASN A 4 -20.41 -10.90 5.97
CA ASN A 4 -20.03 -12.32 5.92
C ASN A 4 -18.89 -12.61 4.95
N SER A 5 -18.82 -11.89 3.82
CA SER A 5 -17.78 -12.08 2.81
C SER A 5 -16.37 -11.74 3.33
N ILE A 6 -16.20 -10.66 4.12
CA ILE A 6 -14.85 -10.29 4.62
C ILE A 6 -14.34 -11.28 5.68
N LYS A 7 -15.18 -11.66 6.63
CA LYS A 7 -14.78 -12.64 7.65
C LYS A 7 -14.45 -14.03 7.05
N GLU A 8 -15.13 -14.40 5.99
CA GLU A 8 -14.85 -15.63 5.23
C GLU A 8 -13.46 -15.54 4.56
N LYS A 9 -13.16 -14.43 3.88
CA LYS A 9 -11.83 -14.20 3.29
C LYS A 9 -10.70 -14.17 4.33
N ILE A 10 -10.95 -13.58 5.49
CA ILE A 10 -9.97 -13.61 6.60
C ILE A 10 -9.71 -15.04 7.06
N LYS A 11 -10.74 -15.89 7.13
CA LYS A 11 -10.59 -17.31 7.48
C LYS A 11 -9.81 -18.07 6.40
N GLU A 12 -10.13 -17.86 5.13
CA GLU A 12 -9.41 -18.48 4.01
C GLU A 12 -7.90 -18.16 4.06
N ILE A 13 -7.55 -16.91 4.33
CA ILE A 13 -6.15 -16.50 4.51
C ILE A 13 -5.55 -17.18 5.75
N LEU A 14 -6.27 -17.24 6.87
CA LEU A 14 -5.79 -17.92 8.09
C LEU A 14 -5.54 -19.41 7.83
N ASP A 15 -6.44 -20.07 7.11
CA ASP A 15 -6.33 -21.49 6.75
C ASP A 15 -5.13 -21.73 5.81
N TYR A 16 -4.89 -20.83 4.84
CA TYR A 16 -3.70 -20.88 3.98
C TYR A 16 -2.39 -20.83 4.78
N TYR A 17 -2.35 -20.10 5.90
CA TYR A 17 -1.21 -20.06 6.83
C TYR A 17 -1.33 -21.10 7.96
N GLU A 18 -2.06 -22.20 7.75
CA GLU A 18 -2.22 -23.32 8.70
C GLU A 18 -2.65 -22.88 10.10
N GLY A 19 -3.51 -21.86 10.19
CA GLY A 19 -3.98 -21.28 11.44
C GLY A 19 -2.96 -20.36 12.15
N ASN A 20 -1.80 -20.10 11.53
CA ASN A 20 -0.80 -19.19 12.12
C ASN A 20 -1.22 -17.73 11.96
N LYS A 21 -1.91 -17.22 12.97
CA LYS A 21 -2.45 -15.87 13.02
C LYS A 21 -1.41 -14.74 12.85
N ASN A 22 -0.16 -14.98 13.28
CA ASN A 22 0.89 -13.97 13.19
C ASN A 22 1.38 -13.82 11.72
N LEU A 23 1.47 -14.93 10.99
CA LEU A 23 1.79 -14.91 9.57
C LEU A 23 0.62 -14.39 8.72
N ALA A 24 -0.61 -14.69 9.10
CA ALA A 24 -1.81 -14.26 8.39
C ALA A 24 -2.13 -12.76 8.57
N LEU A 25 -1.63 -12.09 9.61
CA LEU A 25 -2.04 -10.72 9.97
C LEU A 25 -1.78 -9.72 8.83
N ILE A 26 -0.56 -9.64 8.31
CA ILE A 26 -0.21 -8.69 7.23
C ILE A 26 -0.96 -8.99 5.93
N PRO A 27 -1.00 -10.24 5.43
CA PRO A 27 -1.83 -10.60 4.28
C PRO A 27 -3.31 -10.22 4.41
N VAL A 28 -3.89 -10.42 5.60
CA VAL A 28 -5.29 -10.02 5.86
C VAL A 28 -5.45 -8.50 5.79
N LEU A 29 -4.55 -7.74 6.40
CA LEU A 29 -4.61 -6.27 6.37
C LEU A 29 -4.42 -5.74 4.93
N ASN A 30 -3.53 -6.35 4.16
CA ASN A 30 -3.32 -6.02 2.76
C ASN A 30 -4.59 -6.28 1.92
N MET A 31 -5.21 -7.45 2.07
CA MET A 31 -6.45 -7.79 1.37
C MET A 31 -7.56 -6.76 1.66
N ILE A 32 -7.74 -6.35 2.92
CA ILE A 32 -8.74 -5.34 3.29
C ILE A 32 -8.39 -3.97 2.68
N GLN A 33 -7.12 -3.58 2.74
CA GLN A 33 -6.63 -2.33 2.18
C GLN A 33 -6.84 -2.28 0.65
N ASP A 34 -6.58 -3.38 -0.06
CA ASP A 34 -6.79 -3.46 -1.51
C ASP A 34 -8.28 -3.37 -1.90
N GLU A 35 -9.17 -3.97 -1.11
CA GLU A 35 -10.60 -3.97 -1.40
C GLU A 35 -11.32 -2.68 -1.00
N GLU A 36 -10.96 -2.10 0.16
CA GLU A 36 -11.67 -0.96 0.73
C GLU A 36 -10.88 0.36 0.66
N GLY A 37 -9.58 0.29 0.33
CA GLY A 37 -8.68 1.44 0.24
C GLY A 37 -8.13 1.90 1.60
N PHE A 38 -8.69 1.42 2.70
CA PHE A 38 -8.28 1.74 4.07
C PHE A 38 -8.80 0.67 5.04
N ILE A 39 -8.26 0.65 6.27
CA ILE A 39 -8.65 -0.32 7.30
C ILE A 39 -9.43 0.39 8.41
N SER A 40 -10.76 0.32 8.33
CA SER A 40 -11.66 0.94 9.29
C SER A 40 -11.59 0.29 10.67
N ASP A 41 -12.09 0.99 11.71
CA ASP A 41 -12.22 0.41 13.05
C ASP A 41 -13.16 -0.81 13.09
N GLU A 42 -14.10 -0.90 12.16
CA GLU A 42 -14.94 -2.08 11.97
C GLU A 42 -14.09 -3.27 11.47
N ARG A 43 -13.22 -3.05 10.50
CA ARG A 43 -12.32 -4.09 9.99
C ARG A 43 -11.29 -4.53 11.03
N ILE A 44 -10.78 -3.62 11.85
CA ILE A 44 -9.92 -3.96 12.98
C ILE A 44 -10.65 -4.90 13.96
N ARG A 45 -11.96 -4.67 14.18
CA ARG A 45 -12.77 -5.58 15.01
C ARG A 45 -12.92 -6.95 14.38
N ASP A 46 -13.24 -7.02 13.07
CA ASP A 46 -13.39 -8.27 12.34
C ASP A 46 -12.08 -9.09 12.36
N VAL A 47 -10.95 -8.46 12.07
CA VAL A 47 -9.61 -9.09 12.14
C VAL A 47 -9.31 -9.58 13.55
N SER A 48 -9.56 -8.75 14.58
CA SER A 48 -9.36 -9.12 15.99
C SER A 48 -10.18 -10.35 16.38
N GLU A 49 -11.44 -10.39 15.94
CA GLU A 49 -12.36 -11.48 16.23
C GLU A 49 -11.96 -12.80 15.57
N VAL A 50 -11.63 -12.77 14.27
CA VAL A 50 -11.31 -13.97 13.50
C VAL A 50 -9.92 -14.50 13.82
N LEU A 51 -8.89 -13.63 13.81
CA LEU A 51 -7.51 -14.03 14.10
C LEU A 51 -7.21 -14.22 15.59
N LYS A 52 -8.12 -13.81 16.50
CA LYS A 52 -7.87 -13.80 17.96
C LYS A 52 -6.60 -13.02 18.32
N ILE A 53 -6.39 -11.88 17.68
CA ILE A 53 -5.30 -10.94 17.95
C ILE A 53 -5.89 -9.70 18.64
N LYS A 54 -5.21 -9.18 19.66
CA LYS A 54 -5.62 -7.95 20.35
C LYS A 54 -5.63 -6.76 19.39
N LYS A 55 -6.64 -5.90 19.47
CA LYS A 55 -6.77 -4.69 18.60
C LYS A 55 -5.53 -3.81 18.62
N ASN A 56 -4.91 -3.61 19.79
CA ASN A 56 -3.69 -2.80 19.91
C ASN A 56 -2.56 -3.35 19.03
N ARG A 57 -2.39 -4.68 18.97
CA ARG A 57 -1.38 -5.31 18.12
C ARG A 57 -1.65 -5.07 16.63
N ILE A 58 -2.92 -5.07 16.23
CA ILE A 58 -3.32 -4.75 14.86
C ILE A 58 -3.00 -3.28 14.56
N ILE A 59 -3.34 -2.36 15.48
CA ILE A 59 -3.07 -0.93 15.33
C ILE A 59 -1.56 -0.65 15.27
N GLU A 60 -0.75 -1.27 16.12
CA GLU A 60 0.71 -1.19 16.07
C GLU A 60 1.25 -1.62 14.70
N THR A 61 0.72 -2.71 14.13
CA THR A 61 1.08 -3.18 12.79
C THR A 61 0.71 -2.13 11.72
N LEU A 62 -0.50 -1.56 11.81
CA LEU A 62 -0.95 -0.52 10.88
C LEU A 62 -0.08 0.74 10.92
N THR A 63 0.37 1.14 12.11
CA THR A 63 1.21 2.35 12.24
C THR A 63 2.65 2.13 11.82
N PHE A 64 3.12 0.88 11.87
CA PHE A 64 4.47 0.53 11.46
C PHE A 64 4.63 0.49 9.92
N TYR A 65 3.63 -0.03 9.21
CA TYR A 65 3.69 -0.17 7.76
C TYR A 65 3.08 1.04 7.04
N HIS A 66 3.89 1.88 6.40
CA HIS A 66 3.48 3.13 5.74
C HIS A 66 2.44 2.98 4.64
N PHE A 67 2.34 1.79 4.03
CA PHE A 67 1.36 1.50 2.98
C PHE A 67 0.00 1.07 3.52
N LEU A 68 -0.13 0.77 4.82
CA LEU A 68 -1.42 0.54 5.46
C LEU A 68 -1.98 1.85 6.01
N SER A 69 -3.30 2.06 5.88
CA SER A 69 -3.96 3.29 6.31
C SER A 69 -5.25 3.01 7.07
N LYS A 70 -5.45 3.69 8.19
CA LYS A 70 -6.73 3.74 8.91
C LYS A 70 -7.72 4.72 8.29
N GLU A 71 -7.23 5.68 7.55
CA GLU A 71 -8.02 6.76 6.99
C GLU A 71 -8.29 6.51 5.53
N LYS A 72 -9.55 6.77 5.14
CA LYS A 72 -9.92 6.79 3.73
C LYS A 72 -9.21 7.96 3.07
N LYS A 73 -8.39 7.68 2.06
CA LYS A 73 -7.78 8.71 1.24
C LYS A 73 -8.65 8.93 0.01
N ASP A 74 -8.94 10.19 -0.28
CA ASP A 74 -9.71 10.55 -1.47
C ASP A 74 -8.94 10.27 -2.76
N ARG A 75 -7.62 10.25 -2.67
CA ARG A 75 -6.70 9.96 -3.79
C ARG A 75 -5.75 8.83 -3.44
N LYS A 76 -5.40 8.03 -4.44
CA LYS A 76 -4.32 7.02 -4.31
C LYS A 76 -3.00 7.73 -4.05
N THR A 77 -2.11 7.09 -3.30
CA THR A 77 -0.77 7.62 -3.05
C THR A 77 0.24 6.81 -3.86
N LEU A 78 1.03 7.52 -4.67
CA LEU A 78 2.20 6.98 -5.35
C LEU A 78 3.41 7.15 -4.44
N TYR A 79 4.07 6.06 -4.09
CA TYR A 79 5.33 6.07 -3.36
C TYR A 79 6.48 5.91 -4.34
N ILE A 80 7.44 6.82 -4.33
CA ILE A 80 8.65 6.78 -5.16
C ILE A 80 9.84 6.44 -4.26
N CYS A 81 10.57 5.40 -4.62
CA CYS A 81 11.81 5.06 -3.94
C CYS A 81 12.89 6.11 -4.24
N THR A 82 13.43 6.72 -3.18
CA THR A 82 14.51 7.72 -3.26
C THR A 82 15.82 7.20 -2.67
N ASN A 83 16.04 5.89 -2.67
CA ASN A 83 17.32 5.29 -2.29
C ASN A 83 18.32 5.33 -3.47
N LEU A 84 19.59 5.13 -3.14
CA LEU A 84 20.74 5.37 -4.02
C LEU A 84 20.56 4.88 -5.46
N SER A 85 20.16 3.61 -5.65
CA SER A 85 19.95 3.06 -7.00
C SER A 85 18.88 3.82 -7.80
N CYS A 86 17.77 4.19 -7.15
CA CYS A 86 16.69 4.93 -7.80
C CYS A 86 17.11 6.39 -8.08
N LEU A 87 17.81 7.05 -7.16
CA LEU A 87 18.34 8.41 -7.37
C LEU A 87 19.31 8.45 -8.57
N LEU A 88 20.26 7.50 -8.63
CA LEU A 88 21.21 7.42 -9.74
C LEU A 88 20.55 7.13 -11.10
N ASN A 89 19.31 6.62 -11.10
CA ASN A 89 18.55 6.32 -12.31
C ASN A 89 17.41 7.31 -12.56
N GLY A 90 17.44 8.51 -11.96
CA GLY A 90 16.52 9.60 -12.29
C GLY A 90 15.28 9.73 -11.40
N ALA A 91 15.26 9.13 -10.21
CA ALA A 91 14.15 9.31 -9.26
C ALA A 91 14.01 10.75 -8.78
N GLU A 92 15.12 11.52 -8.71
CA GLU A 92 15.11 12.93 -8.34
C GLU A 92 14.35 13.77 -9.38
N GLU A 93 14.64 13.58 -10.67
CA GLU A 93 13.94 14.27 -11.78
C GLU A 93 12.42 13.96 -11.76
N ILE A 94 12.05 12.72 -11.45
CA ILE A 94 10.64 12.33 -11.30
C ILE A 94 10.00 13.06 -10.11
N MET A 95 10.69 13.16 -8.98
CA MET A 95 10.20 13.85 -7.79
C MET A 95 10.05 15.36 -8.03
N GLU A 96 10.98 15.98 -8.74
CA GLU A 96 10.88 17.39 -9.14
C GLU A 96 9.66 17.61 -10.05
N PHE A 97 9.52 16.80 -11.09
CA PHE A 97 8.34 16.84 -11.97
C PHE A 97 7.03 16.71 -11.19
N LEU A 98 6.93 15.78 -10.24
CA LEU A 98 5.74 15.58 -9.41
C LEU A 98 5.45 16.79 -8.50
N LYS A 99 6.48 17.43 -7.96
CA LYS A 99 6.36 18.65 -7.13
C LYS A 99 5.84 19.84 -7.95
N GLU A 100 6.39 20.03 -9.15
CA GLU A 100 6.03 21.13 -10.05
C GLU A 100 4.59 20.99 -10.58
N ASN A 101 4.15 19.78 -10.86
CA ASN A 101 2.84 19.49 -11.46
C ASN A 101 1.78 19.01 -10.44
N LYS A 102 2.00 19.24 -9.14
CA LYS A 102 1.16 18.70 -8.07
C LYS A 102 -0.34 18.99 -8.21
N SER A 103 -0.70 20.15 -8.74
CA SER A 103 -2.10 20.56 -8.93
C SER A 103 -2.82 19.79 -10.05
N GLU A 104 -2.08 19.19 -10.97
CA GLU A 104 -2.61 18.48 -12.14
C GLU A 104 -2.70 16.96 -11.91
N LEU A 105 -2.20 16.48 -10.75
CA LEU A 105 -2.18 15.06 -10.43
C LEU A 105 -3.50 14.59 -9.83
N ASN A 106 -3.98 13.45 -10.30
CA ASN A 106 -5.15 12.73 -9.75
C ASN A 106 -4.79 11.83 -8.56
N PHE A 107 -3.53 11.81 -8.13
CA PHE A 107 -3.01 11.04 -7.01
C PHE A 107 -2.11 11.90 -6.11
N GLU A 108 -1.91 11.47 -4.87
CA GLU A 108 -0.87 12.00 -3.99
C GLU A 108 0.45 11.27 -4.24
N PHE A 109 1.57 11.91 -3.91
CA PHE A 109 2.87 11.24 -3.98
C PHE A 109 3.69 11.47 -2.71
N LYS A 110 4.54 10.50 -2.40
CA LYS A 110 5.47 10.51 -1.26
C LYS A 110 6.76 9.78 -1.62
N GLU A 111 7.82 10.17 -0.97
CA GLU A 111 9.07 9.41 -0.97
C GLU A 111 8.91 8.16 -0.11
N CYS A 112 9.63 7.10 -0.46
CA CYS A 112 9.73 5.91 0.36
C CYS A 112 11.15 5.32 0.33
N GLU A 113 11.41 4.49 1.33
CA GLU A 113 12.63 3.69 1.41
C GLU A 113 12.69 2.63 0.30
N CYS A 114 13.82 1.93 0.21
CA CYS A 114 14.03 0.89 -0.79
C CYS A 114 12.96 -0.21 -0.72
N ILE A 115 12.30 -0.45 -1.84
CA ILE A 115 11.25 -1.45 -2.00
C ILE A 115 11.76 -2.76 -2.65
N GLY A 116 13.08 -2.94 -2.74
CA GLY A 116 13.71 -4.16 -3.27
C GLY A 116 13.65 -4.33 -4.79
N LEU A 117 13.39 -3.27 -5.57
CA LEU A 117 13.32 -3.28 -7.03
C LEU A 117 14.49 -2.54 -7.70
N CYS A 118 15.69 -2.64 -7.11
CA CYS A 118 16.86 -1.89 -7.56
C CYS A 118 17.32 -2.24 -8.98
N ASP A 119 17.05 -3.46 -9.44
CA ASP A 119 17.28 -3.94 -10.81
C ASP A 119 16.32 -3.31 -11.84
N HIS A 120 15.27 -2.65 -11.36
CA HIS A 120 14.25 -1.97 -12.16
C HIS A 120 14.09 -0.49 -11.76
N ALA A 121 15.18 0.11 -11.31
CA ALA A 121 15.20 1.51 -10.92
C ALA A 121 14.98 2.46 -12.13
N PRO A 122 14.33 3.62 -11.96
CA PRO A 122 13.62 4.07 -10.75
C PRO A 122 12.35 3.27 -10.51
N ALA A 123 12.02 3.02 -9.25
CA ALA A 123 10.88 2.19 -8.87
C ALA A 123 9.96 2.89 -7.85
N GLY A 124 8.70 2.46 -7.81
CA GLY A 124 7.70 2.98 -6.90
C GLY A 124 6.58 1.99 -6.64
N LEU A 125 5.62 2.41 -5.83
CA LEU A 125 4.41 1.65 -5.49
C LEU A 125 3.19 2.54 -5.60
N ILE A 126 2.10 2.01 -6.15
CA ILE A 126 0.78 2.61 -6.02
C ILE A 126 -0.18 1.56 -5.46
N GLY A 127 -0.67 1.80 -4.24
CA GLY A 127 -1.23 0.70 -3.44
C GLY A 127 -0.17 -0.36 -3.22
N PHE A 128 -0.45 -1.62 -3.57
CA PHE A 128 0.52 -2.72 -3.54
C PHE A 128 1.12 -3.05 -4.92
N LYS A 129 0.75 -2.30 -5.95
CA LYS A 129 1.23 -2.56 -7.32
C LYS A 129 2.61 -1.94 -7.50
N PRO A 130 3.66 -2.75 -7.75
CA PRO A 130 4.99 -2.25 -8.03
C PRO A 130 5.04 -1.59 -9.41
N LEU A 131 5.72 -0.47 -9.49
CA LEU A 131 6.01 0.27 -10.71
C LEU A 131 7.51 0.21 -10.96
N LYS A 132 7.88 -0.16 -12.18
CA LYS A 132 9.25 -0.46 -12.58
C LYS A 132 9.69 0.46 -13.70
N ASN A 133 11.00 0.83 -13.68
CA ASN A 133 11.61 1.66 -14.72
C ASN A 133 10.74 2.91 -14.98
N LEU A 134 10.44 3.63 -13.89
CA LEU A 134 9.59 4.81 -13.95
C LEU A 134 10.26 5.89 -14.80
N THR A 135 9.44 6.58 -15.58
CA THR A 135 9.79 7.78 -16.34
C THR A 135 8.65 8.80 -16.18
N ILE A 136 8.93 10.04 -16.55
CA ILE A 136 7.91 11.11 -16.53
C ILE A 136 6.72 10.73 -17.43
N GLU A 137 6.96 10.09 -18.57
CA GLU A 137 5.90 9.63 -19.49
C GLU A 137 5.00 8.60 -18.80
N LYS A 138 5.58 7.61 -18.11
CA LYS A 138 4.81 6.61 -17.34
C LYS A 138 4.01 7.24 -16.21
N ILE A 139 4.53 8.30 -15.57
CA ILE A 139 3.80 9.05 -14.56
C ILE A 139 2.60 9.78 -15.18
N LYS A 140 2.76 10.40 -16.35
CA LYS A 140 1.65 11.05 -17.09
C LYS A 140 0.58 10.03 -17.48
N GLU A 141 0.98 8.88 -18.04
CA GLU A 141 0.04 7.81 -18.37
C GLU A 141 -0.70 7.26 -17.12
N LEU A 142 0.00 7.18 -15.99
CA LEU A 142 -0.61 6.76 -14.72
C LEU A 142 -1.67 7.77 -14.26
N ASN A 143 -1.39 9.06 -14.41
CA ASN A 143 -2.31 10.14 -14.05
C ASN A 143 -3.60 10.12 -14.86
N GLU A 144 -3.53 9.73 -16.14
CA GLU A 144 -4.71 9.61 -17.01
C GLU A 144 -5.58 8.37 -16.65
N LYS A 145 -4.99 7.34 -16.03
CA LYS A 145 -5.66 6.06 -15.72
C LYS A 145 -6.25 6.00 -14.31
N ILE A 146 -5.98 6.98 -13.47
CA ILE A 146 -6.47 7.06 -12.08
C ILE A 146 -7.66 8.01 -11.98
#